data_3dfffef439ba36507b55fcfcb25a5569
#
_entry.id   3dfffef439ba36507b55fcfcb25a5569
#
_cell.length_a   1.000
_cell.length_b   1.000
_cell.length_c   1.000
_cell.angle_alpha   90.00
_cell.angle_beta   90.00
_cell.angle_gamma   90.00
#
_symmetry.space_group_name_H-M   'P 1'
#
loop_
_entity.id
_entity.type
_entity.pdbx_description
1 polymer ?
#
loop_
_entity_poly.entity_id
_entity_poly.type
_entity_poly.pdbx_seq_one_letter_code
_entity_poly.pdbx_strand_id
1 'polypeptide(L)'
;VGALLLVDMAHYSGLIAGGVYANPLPYAGIVTSTTHKTLRGARGGMILWNRTDLTRKINSAVFPGTQGGPLMNHIAGKAQAFYEASQPEFKQYATNVVMNARLMAEVLQKRGVKVSTGGTDSHIVLIHTDAYTGKDVANQLQNEYNIIVNKNTVPNDPRSVVETSGIRIGTAAMTTRKGRDVEYFASIANTIADVIGV
;
A
#
# COMPACT_ATOMS: atom_id res chain seq x y z
N VAL A 1 -2.67 -29.25 8.06
CA VAL A 1 -2.97 -29.14 9.49
C VAL A 1 -4.44 -28.79 9.76
N GLY A 2 -5.31 -28.65 8.75
CA GLY A 2 -6.74 -28.35 8.90
C GLY A 2 -7.07 -26.93 9.35
N ALA A 3 -6.11 -26.04 9.44
CA ALA A 3 -6.33 -24.64 9.81
C ALA A 3 -6.96 -23.85 8.66
N LEU A 4 -7.79 -22.86 9.00
CA LEU A 4 -8.38 -21.94 8.05
C LEU A 4 -7.37 -20.82 7.74
N LEU A 5 -7.04 -20.62 6.45
CA LEU A 5 -6.22 -19.49 6.02
C LEU A 5 -7.07 -18.23 5.89
N LEU A 6 -6.69 -17.18 6.61
CA LEU A 6 -7.20 -15.84 6.45
C LEU A 6 -6.08 -14.96 5.88
N VAL A 7 -6.39 -14.20 4.84
CA VAL A 7 -5.46 -13.25 4.21
C VAL A 7 -6.01 -11.83 4.29
N ASP A 8 -5.22 -10.91 4.82
CA ASP A 8 -5.52 -9.47 4.72
C ASP A 8 -4.79 -8.90 3.51
N MET A 9 -5.56 -8.47 2.50
CA MET A 9 -5.03 -7.87 1.27
C MET A 9 -5.20 -6.34 1.23
N ALA A 10 -5.40 -5.69 2.37
CA ALA A 10 -5.78 -4.29 2.46
C ALA A 10 -4.89 -3.34 1.65
N HIS A 11 -3.58 -3.53 1.66
CA HIS A 11 -2.64 -2.72 0.87
C HIS A 11 -2.66 -3.04 -0.62
N TYR A 12 -2.97 -4.29 -0.99
CA TYR A 12 -2.78 -4.81 -2.34
C TYR A 12 -4.08 -4.96 -3.13
N SER A 13 -5.24 -4.75 -2.50
CA SER A 13 -6.55 -5.01 -3.12
C SER A 13 -6.76 -4.30 -4.45
N GLY A 14 -6.29 -3.05 -4.60
CA GLY A 14 -6.34 -2.35 -5.88
C GLY A 14 -5.42 -2.95 -6.94
N LEU A 15 -4.23 -3.44 -6.54
CA LEU A 15 -3.30 -4.10 -7.46
C LEU A 15 -3.84 -5.47 -7.91
N ILE A 16 -4.53 -6.17 -7.01
CA ILE A 16 -5.20 -7.44 -7.31
C ILE A 16 -6.38 -7.21 -8.25
N ALA A 17 -7.23 -6.21 -7.99
CA ALA A 17 -8.34 -5.83 -8.87
C ALA A 17 -7.85 -5.41 -10.26
N GLY A 18 -6.72 -4.70 -10.35
CA GLY A 18 -6.07 -4.35 -11.62
C GLY A 18 -5.31 -5.50 -12.29
N GLY A 19 -5.28 -6.69 -11.69
CA GLY A 19 -4.65 -7.88 -12.26
C GLY A 19 -3.12 -7.87 -12.28
N VAL A 20 -2.48 -7.04 -11.45
CA VAL A 20 -1.00 -6.90 -11.40
C VAL A 20 -0.39 -7.47 -10.11
N TYR A 21 -1.19 -8.06 -9.25
CA TYR A 21 -0.74 -8.73 -8.03
C TYR A 21 -1.51 -10.04 -7.81
N ALA A 22 -0.90 -11.00 -7.10
CA ALA A 22 -1.47 -12.32 -6.88
C ALA A 22 -2.79 -12.27 -6.10
N ASN A 23 -3.84 -12.94 -6.60
CA ASN A 23 -5.14 -13.01 -5.95
C ASN A 23 -5.17 -14.11 -4.89
N PRO A 24 -5.40 -13.82 -3.60
CA PRO A 24 -5.45 -14.81 -2.53
C PRO A 24 -6.77 -15.59 -2.46
N LEU A 25 -7.85 -15.12 -3.09
CA LEU A 25 -9.18 -15.71 -2.98
C LEU A 25 -9.24 -17.21 -3.30
N PRO A 26 -8.52 -17.75 -4.30
CA PRO A 26 -8.55 -19.18 -4.58
C PRO A 26 -7.95 -20.06 -3.47
N TYR A 27 -7.11 -19.49 -2.61
CA TYR A 27 -6.32 -20.22 -1.61
C TYR A 27 -6.77 -19.98 -0.17
N ALA A 28 -7.43 -18.84 0.09
CA ALA A 28 -7.86 -18.44 1.41
C ALA A 28 -9.36 -18.71 1.62
N GLY A 29 -9.71 -19.18 2.81
CA GLY A 29 -11.11 -19.34 3.20
C GLY A 29 -11.81 -18.01 3.50
N ILE A 30 -11.05 -17.04 3.99
CA ILE A 30 -11.50 -15.67 4.29
C ILE A 30 -10.42 -14.69 3.80
N VAL A 31 -10.85 -13.61 3.18
CA VAL A 31 -9.98 -12.50 2.80
C VAL A 31 -10.55 -11.19 3.34
N THR A 32 -9.74 -10.40 4.02
CA THR A 32 -10.12 -9.07 4.49
C THR A 32 -9.41 -8.00 3.69
N SER A 33 -10.02 -6.83 3.57
CA SER A 33 -9.41 -5.67 2.93
C SER A 33 -9.97 -4.36 3.44
N THR A 34 -9.23 -3.29 3.19
CA THR A 34 -9.76 -1.92 3.18
C THR A 34 -10.14 -1.51 1.76
N THR A 35 -11.04 -0.52 1.66
CA THR A 35 -11.49 0.01 0.36
C THR A 35 -10.82 1.34 -0.02
N HIS A 36 -10.00 1.93 0.86
CA HIS A 36 -9.46 3.30 0.74
C HIS A 36 -7.94 3.38 0.52
N LYS A 37 -7.27 2.27 0.22
CA LYS A 37 -5.83 2.25 -0.11
C LYS A 37 -5.63 2.19 -1.64
N THR A 38 -4.92 1.21 -2.16
CA THR A 38 -4.71 1.07 -3.61
C THR A 38 -6.02 0.93 -4.39
N LEU A 39 -7.10 0.49 -3.76
CA LEU A 39 -8.43 0.41 -4.39
C LEU A 39 -9.10 1.78 -4.61
N ARG A 40 -8.60 2.87 -4.01
CA ARG A 40 -9.02 4.27 -4.19
C ARG A 40 -10.47 4.59 -3.80
N GLY A 41 -11.10 3.77 -2.97
CA GLY A 41 -12.50 3.94 -2.58
C GLY A 41 -12.71 4.72 -1.27
N ALA A 42 -13.96 4.83 -0.88
CA ALA A 42 -14.35 5.38 0.41
C ALA A 42 -13.73 4.60 1.56
N ARG A 43 -13.47 5.28 2.68
CA ARG A 43 -12.92 4.65 3.88
C ARG A 43 -13.87 3.57 4.42
N GLY A 44 -13.31 2.39 4.62
CA GLY A 44 -14.02 1.25 5.19
C GLY A 44 -13.30 -0.06 4.94
N GLY A 45 -13.92 -1.15 5.38
CA GLY A 45 -13.45 -2.51 5.17
C GLY A 45 -14.39 -3.32 4.29
N MET A 46 -13.93 -4.48 3.86
CA MET A 46 -14.71 -5.53 3.24
C MET A 46 -14.17 -6.90 3.67
N ILE A 47 -15.04 -7.88 3.69
CA ILE A 47 -14.72 -9.28 3.94
C ILE A 47 -15.22 -10.08 2.74
N LEU A 48 -14.37 -10.92 2.18
CA LEU A 48 -14.67 -11.83 1.08
C LEU A 48 -14.45 -13.26 1.56
N TRP A 49 -15.31 -14.19 1.16
CA TRP A 49 -15.15 -15.60 1.52
C TRP A 49 -15.80 -16.51 0.47
N ASN A 50 -15.26 -17.72 0.32
CA ASN A 50 -15.79 -18.77 -0.54
C ASN A 50 -16.38 -19.94 0.27
N ARG A 51 -16.29 -19.91 1.61
CA ARG A 51 -16.77 -20.92 2.55
C ARG A 51 -18.19 -20.58 2.98
N THR A 52 -19.18 -21.19 2.34
CA THR A 52 -20.61 -20.95 2.62
C THR A 52 -21.02 -21.34 4.05
N ASP A 53 -20.33 -22.32 4.66
CA ASP A 53 -20.50 -22.73 6.06
C ASP A 53 -20.14 -21.62 7.06
N LEU A 54 -19.34 -20.63 6.68
CA LEU A 54 -18.94 -19.49 7.50
C LEU A 54 -19.89 -18.29 7.38
N THR A 55 -20.76 -18.25 6.36
CA THR A 55 -21.58 -17.07 6.02
C THR A 55 -22.35 -16.53 7.21
N ARG A 56 -23.07 -17.41 7.93
CA ARG A 56 -23.87 -17.00 9.11
C ARG A 56 -22.97 -16.44 10.22
N LYS A 57 -21.83 -17.05 10.47
CA LYS A 57 -20.89 -16.62 11.52
C LYS A 57 -20.28 -15.26 11.20
N ILE A 58 -19.85 -15.05 9.94
CA ILE A 58 -19.27 -13.79 9.49
C ILE A 58 -20.31 -12.67 9.57
N ASN A 59 -21.51 -12.88 9.02
CA ASN A 59 -22.57 -11.87 9.05
C ASN A 59 -22.97 -11.50 10.49
N SER A 60 -23.11 -12.50 11.37
CA SER A 60 -23.46 -12.26 12.78
C SER A 60 -22.33 -11.55 13.55
N ALA A 61 -21.08 -11.85 13.23
CA ALA A 61 -19.92 -11.15 13.83
C ALA A 61 -19.85 -9.69 13.39
N VAL A 62 -20.19 -9.40 12.14
CA VAL A 62 -20.26 -8.01 11.65
C VAL A 62 -21.46 -7.30 12.28
N PHE A 63 -22.66 -7.84 12.11
CA PHE A 63 -23.88 -7.26 12.67
C PHE A 63 -24.76 -8.34 13.31
N PRO A 64 -25.15 -8.18 14.57
CA PRO A 64 -24.87 -7.03 15.47
C PRO A 64 -23.58 -7.16 16.30
N GLY A 65 -22.72 -8.15 16.00
CA GLY A 65 -21.57 -8.51 16.86
C GLY A 65 -20.59 -7.37 17.12
N THR A 66 -20.20 -6.61 16.09
CA THR A 66 -19.19 -5.55 16.19
C THR A 66 -19.65 -4.21 15.62
N GLN A 67 -20.69 -4.18 14.79
CA GLN A 67 -21.16 -2.98 14.10
C GLN A 67 -22.67 -2.81 14.24
N GLY A 68 -23.15 -1.60 13.95
CA GLY A 68 -24.57 -1.23 13.89
C GLY A 68 -24.97 -0.77 12.50
N GLY A 69 -25.80 0.28 12.41
CA GLY A 69 -26.27 0.84 11.15
C GLY A 69 -25.13 1.34 10.29
N PRO A 70 -25.07 0.96 9.00
CA PRO A 70 -23.98 1.36 8.12
C PRO A 70 -24.08 2.82 7.68
N LEU A 71 -22.94 3.46 7.40
CA LEU A 71 -22.87 4.78 6.76
C LEU A 71 -23.14 4.61 5.26
N MET A 72 -24.37 4.89 4.82
CA MET A 72 -24.82 4.63 3.45
C MET A 72 -24.06 5.43 2.39
N ASN A 73 -23.57 6.64 2.70
CA ASN A 73 -22.69 7.40 1.84
C ASN A 73 -21.36 6.68 1.59
N HIS A 74 -20.80 6.00 2.59
CA HIS A 74 -19.61 5.15 2.43
C HIS A 74 -19.92 3.91 1.59
N ILE A 75 -21.09 3.30 1.75
CA ILE A 75 -21.52 2.16 0.93
C ILE A 75 -21.63 2.59 -0.54
N ALA A 76 -22.28 3.72 -0.83
CA ALA A 76 -22.37 4.27 -2.18
C ALA A 76 -20.97 4.58 -2.77
N GLY A 77 -20.08 5.18 -1.97
CA GLY A 77 -18.69 5.43 -2.39
C GLY A 77 -17.89 4.15 -2.67
N LYS A 78 -18.15 3.06 -1.92
CA LYS A 78 -17.55 1.75 -2.21
C LYS A 78 -18.08 1.17 -3.53
N ALA A 79 -19.39 1.27 -3.78
CA ALA A 79 -19.99 0.79 -5.02
C ALA A 79 -19.39 1.50 -6.24
N GLN A 80 -19.24 2.84 -6.17
CA GLN A 80 -18.59 3.62 -7.21
C GLN A 80 -17.12 3.17 -7.41
N ALA A 81 -16.38 2.98 -6.33
CA ALA A 81 -14.98 2.52 -6.43
C ALA A 81 -14.86 1.13 -7.06
N PHE A 82 -15.79 0.21 -6.77
CA PHE A 82 -15.80 -1.12 -7.39
C PHE A 82 -16.15 -1.05 -8.88
N TYR A 83 -17.07 -0.17 -9.24
CA TYR A 83 -17.37 0.11 -10.64
C TYR A 83 -16.12 0.64 -11.38
N GLU A 84 -15.43 1.64 -10.83
CA GLU A 84 -14.20 2.16 -11.40
C GLU A 84 -13.10 1.08 -11.49
N ALA A 85 -12.97 0.24 -10.45
CA ALA A 85 -11.99 -0.84 -10.43
C ALA A 85 -12.26 -1.93 -11.48
N SER A 86 -13.49 -2.03 -12.00
CA SER A 86 -13.85 -2.94 -13.08
C SER A 86 -13.54 -2.39 -14.48
N GLN A 87 -13.14 -1.12 -14.61
CA GLN A 87 -12.87 -0.48 -15.89
C GLN A 87 -11.43 -0.70 -16.35
N PRO A 88 -11.15 -0.70 -17.67
CA PRO A 88 -9.81 -0.88 -18.23
C PRO A 88 -8.77 0.13 -17.70
N GLU A 89 -9.20 1.36 -17.45
CA GLU A 89 -8.36 2.45 -16.95
C GLU A 89 -7.77 2.14 -15.55
N PHE A 90 -8.50 1.36 -14.75
CA PHE A 90 -8.01 0.95 -13.45
C PHE A 90 -6.85 -0.05 -13.54
N LYS A 91 -6.86 -0.93 -14.54
CA LYS A 91 -5.73 -1.81 -14.83
C LYS A 91 -4.49 -1.00 -15.19
N GLN A 92 -4.63 0.04 -16.02
CA GLN A 92 -3.54 0.94 -16.37
C GLN A 92 -3.00 1.66 -15.13
N TYR A 93 -3.89 2.19 -14.27
CA TYR A 93 -3.51 2.78 -12.99
C TYR A 93 -2.70 1.81 -12.13
N ALA A 94 -3.19 0.59 -11.92
CA ALA A 94 -2.52 -0.42 -11.09
C ALA A 94 -1.14 -0.80 -11.66
N THR A 95 -1.02 -0.93 -12.97
CA THR A 95 0.25 -1.16 -13.67
C THR A 95 1.23 -0.02 -13.41
N ASN A 96 0.80 1.22 -13.61
CA ASN A 96 1.63 2.41 -13.41
C ASN A 96 2.09 2.53 -11.94
N VAL A 97 1.24 2.19 -10.97
CA VAL A 97 1.60 2.20 -9.55
C VAL A 97 2.79 1.29 -9.26
N VAL A 98 2.79 0.07 -9.79
CA VAL A 98 3.89 -0.89 -9.60
C VAL A 98 5.14 -0.45 -10.38
N MET A 99 4.98 0.02 -11.61
CA MET A 99 6.10 0.51 -12.43
C MET A 99 6.80 1.71 -11.78
N ASN A 100 6.06 2.67 -11.25
CA ASN A 100 6.60 3.82 -10.55
C ASN A 100 7.36 3.42 -9.27
N ALA A 101 6.85 2.42 -8.54
CA ALA A 101 7.54 1.91 -7.36
C ALA A 101 8.84 1.20 -7.72
N ARG A 102 8.86 0.39 -8.78
CA ARG A 102 10.07 -0.26 -9.30
C ARG A 102 11.10 0.77 -9.73
N LEU A 103 10.69 1.76 -10.51
CA LEU A 103 11.56 2.84 -10.94
C LEU A 103 12.21 3.56 -9.74
N MET A 104 11.41 3.93 -8.73
CA MET A 104 11.96 4.56 -7.53
C MET A 104 12.97 3.67 -6.82
N ALA A 105 12.68 2.37 -6.68
CA ALA A 105 13.61 1.42 -6.08
C ALA A 105 14.92 1.33 -6.87
N GLU A 106 14.86 1.28 -8.20
CA GLU A 106 16.03 1.24 -9.09
C GLU A 106 16.88 2.51 -9.00
N VAL A 107 16.23 3.69 -9.01
CA VAL A 107 16.95 4.99 -8.88
C VAL A 107 17.64 5.07 -7.52
N LEU A 108 16.95 4.72 -6.44
CA LEU A 108 17.51 4.71 -5.09
C LEU A 108 18.71 3.75 -4.97
N GLN A 109 18.60 2.55 -5.53
CA GLN A 109 19.70 1.59 -5.54
C GLN A 109 20.91 2.08 -6.35
N LYS A 110 20.70 2.71 -7.52
CA LYS A 110 21.77 3.32 -8.33
C LYS A 110 22.51 4.44 -7.58
N ARG A 111 21.80 5.13 -6.68
CA ARG A 111 22.37 6.14 -5.78
C ARG A 111 23.05 5.54 -4.53
N GLY A 112 23.05 4.22 -4.36
CA GLY A 112 23.65 3.54 -3.22
C GLY A 112 22.72 3.34 -2.02
N VAL A 113 21.44 3.73 -2.11
CA VAL A 113 20.46 3.52 -1.03
C VAL A 113 20.11 2.03 -0.94
N LYS A 114 20.16 1.48 0.27
CA LYS A 114 19.78 0.11 0.54
C LYS A 114 18.25 -0.04 0.54
N VAL A 115 17.71 -0.70 -0.50
CA VAL A 115 16.32 -1.13 -0.56
C VAL A 115 16.18 -2.48 0.17
N SER A 116 15.27 -2.59 1.14
CA SER A 116 15.21 -3.73 2.10
C SER A 116 15.08 -5.10 1.44
N THR A 117 14.41 -5.20 0.31
CA THR A 117 14.18 -6.47 -0.42
C THR A 117 14.87 -6.51 -1.78
N GLY A 118 15.79 -5.58 -2.04
CA GLY A 118 16.44 -5.47 -3.34
C GLY A 118 15.50 -4.99 -4.47
N GLY A 119 14.32 -4.48 -4.13
CA GLY A 119 13.32 -4.00 -5.09
C GLY A 119 11.91 -4.07 -4.54
N THR A 120 10.90 -4.02 -5.43
CA THR A 120 9.50 -4.17 -5.04
C THR A 120 8.65 -4.76 -6.16
N ASP A 121 7.67 -5.57 -5.78
CA ASP A 121 6.59 -6.07 -6.66
C ASP A 121 5.24 -5.39 -6.39
N SER A 122 5.23 -4.36 -5.53
CA SER A 122 4.02 -3.67 -5.09
C SER A 122 4.14 -2.15 -5.27
N HIS A 123 3.29 -1.40 -4.58
CA HIS A 123 3.28 0.06 -4.52
C HIS A 123 4.19 0.61 -3.41
N ILE A 124 4.84 -0.24 -2.63
CA ILE A 124 5.63 0.14 -1.46
C ILE A 124 7.12 -0.08 -1.75
N VAL A 125 7.94 0.93 -1.44
CA VAL A 125 9.40 0.82 -1.37
C VAL A 125 9.82 1.06 0.07
N LEU A 126 10.52 0.11 0.67
CA LEU A 126 11.10 0.21 2.01
C LEU A 126 12.60 0.35 1.87
N ILE A 127 13.16 1.43 2.39
CA ILE A 127 14.59 1.73 2.34
C ILE A 127 15.17 1.92 3.73
N HIS A 128 16.48 1.67 3.85
CA HIS A 128 17.26 1.99 5.04
C HIS A 128 17.73 3.46 4.98
N THR A 129 17.82 4.08 6.14
CA THR A 129 18.30 5.47 6.29
C THR A 129 19.69 5.56 6.95
N ASP A 130 20.27 4.40 7.21
CA ASP A 130 21.63 4.17 7.75
C ASP A 130 22.06 5.15 8.86
N ALA A 131 22.74 6.27 8.53
CA ALA A 131 23.26 7.23 9.49
C ALA A 131 22.14 8.01 10.24
N TYR A 132 21.00 8.22 9.59
CA TYR A 132 19.88 9.01 10.13
C TYR A 132 18.78 8.11 10.69
N THR A 133 17.94 8.66 11.58
CA THR A 133 16.72 7.94 11.97
C THR A 133 15.65 8.09 10.86
N GLY A 134 14.82 7.06 10.70
CA GLY A 134 13.68 7.16 9.76
C GLY A 134 12.73 8.31 10.11
N LYS A 135 12.65 8.65 11.41
CA LYS A 135 11.89 9.81 11.90
C LYS A 135 12.47 11.12 11.40
N ASP A 136 13.78 11.33 11.49
CA ASP A 136 14.42 12.59 11.09
C ASP A 136 14.32 12.77 9.57
N VAL A 137 14.62 11.72 8.81
CA VAL A 137 14.48 11.73 7.35
C VAL A 137 13.03 12.02 6.91
N ALA A 138 12.03 11.38 7.54
CA ALA A 138 10.63 11.63 7.22
C ALA A 138 10.21 13.08 7.54
N ASN A 139 10.68 13.63 8.66
CA ASN A 139 10.41 15.02 9.05
C ASN A 139 11.08 16.01 8.09
N GLN A 140 12.33 15.79 7.72
CA GLN A 140 13.05 16.65 6.78
C GLN A 140 12.40 16.64 5.40
N LEU A 141 12.09 15.46 4.85
CA LEU A 141 11.36 15.32 3.59
C LEU A 141 10.04 16.06 3.58
N GLN A 142 9.27 15.98 4.67
CA GLN A 142 7.99 16.66 4.79
C GLN A 142 8.15 18.19 4.88
N ASN A 143 9.05 18.69 5.74
CA ASN A 143 9.13 20.11 6.08
C ASN A 143 9.85 20.93 5.02
N GLU A 144 10.89 20.37 4.37
CA GLU A 144 11.72 21.09 3.41
C GLU A 144 11.32 20.81 1.95
N TYR A 145 10.83 19.61 1.67
CA TYR A 145 10.57 19.16 0.28
C TYR A 145 9.08 18.87 -0.01
N ASN A 146 8.19 18.96 0.99
CA ASN A 146 6.78 18.58 0.86
C ASN A 146 6.57 17.12 0.40
N ILE A 147 7.50 16.23 0.74
CA ILE A 147 7.44 14.80 0.44
C ILE A 147 7.01 14.06 1.70
N ILE A 148 5.82 13.46 1.67
CA ILE A 148 5.27 12.73 2.82
C ILE A 148 5.58 11.25 2.67
N VAL A 149 6.35 10.72 3.61
CA VAL A 149 6.67 9.30 3.75
C VAL A 149 6.38 8.82 5.18
N ASN A 150 6.38 7.52 5.39
CA ASN A 150 6.25 6.98 6.75
C ASN A 150 7.61 6.54 7.26
N LYS A 151 8.01 6.96 8.48
CA LYS A 151 9.05 6.25 9.20
C LYS A 151 8.63 4.79 9.39
N ASN A 152 9.54 3.86 9.22
CA ASN A 152 9.24 2.43 9.25
C ASN A 152 10.44 1.65 9.76
N THR A 153 10.19 0.65 10.60
CA THR A 153 11.23 -0.30 10.95
C THR A 153 11.66 -1.11 9.73
N VAL A 154 12.92 -1.49 9.70
CA VAL A 154 13.47 -2.44 8.72
C VAL A 154 13.60 -3.83 9.36
N PRO A 155 13.76 -4.91 8.59
CA PRO A 155 14.02 -6.23 9.16
C PRO A 155 15.22 -6.22 10.13
N ASN A 156 15.03 -6.74 11.34
CA ASN A 156 16.01 -6.73 12.42
C ASN A 156 16.48 -5.32 12.81
N ASP A 157 15.59 -4.35 12.82
CA ASP A 157 15.90 -2.96 13.11
C ASP A 157 16.55 -2.81 14.49
N PRO A 158 17.76 -2.21 14.58
CA PRO A 158 18.42 -1.98 15.88
C PRO A 158 17.81 -0.79 16.65
N ARG A 159 17.04 0.08 15.99
CA ARG A 159 16.42 1.25 16.62
C ARG A 159 15.00 0.95 17.10
N SER A 160 14.51 1.78 18.00
CA SER A 160 13.14 1.69 18.51
C SER A 160 12.10 1.97 17.42
N VAL A 161 10.88 1.49 17.60
CA VAL A 161 9.73 1.78 16.71
C VAL A 161 9.37 3.28 16.65
N VAL A 162 9.88 4.08 17.59
CA VAL A 162 9.68 5.53 17.61
C VAL A 162 10.63 6.25 16.66
N GLU A 163 11.86 5.76 16.51
CA GLU A 163 12.92 6.37 15.68
C GLU A 163 13.06 5.70 14.33
N THR A 164 13.09 4.38 14.31
CA THR A 164 13.25 3.50 13.15
C THR A 164 14.55 3.71 12.36
N SER A 165 14.94 2.71 11.57
CA SER A 165 16.10 2.78 10.68
C SER A 165 15.73 2.83 9.21
N GLY A 166 14.47 3.11 8.90
CA GLY A 166 14.02 3.19 7.53
C GLY A 166 12.80 4.08 7.34
N ILE A 167 12.49 4.31 6.08
CA ILE A 167 11.26 4.96 5.63
C ILE A 167 10.55 4.08 4.60
N ARG A 168 9.22 4.19 4.60
CA ARG A 168 8.33 3.53 3.64
C ARG A 168 7.72 4.55 2.71
N ILE A 169 7.91 4.34 1.41
CA ILE A 169 7.44 5.19 0.33
C ILE A 169 6.30 4.47 -0.37
N GLY A 170 5.22 5.18 -0.71
CA GLY A 170 4.09 4.63 -1.47
C GLY A 170 3.80 5.45 -2.72
N THR A 171 3.61 4.79 -3.85
CA THR A 171 3.40 5.46 -5.15
C THR A 171 1.94 5.64 -5.54
N ALA A 172 1.00 4.92 -4.91
CA ALA A 172 -0.40 4.85 -5.34
C ALA A 172 -1.10 6.22 -5.42
N ALA A 173 -0.94 7.07 -4.38
CA ALA A 173 -1.61 8.36 -4.32
C ALA A 173 -1.13 9.33 -5.41
N MET A 174 0.18 9.36 -5.66
CA MET A 174 0.76 10.29 -6.64
C MET A 174 0.57 9.81 -8.08
N THR A 175 0.51 8.49 -8.33
CA THR A 175 0.17 7.93 -9.65
C THR A 175 -1.22 8.36 -10.14
N THR A 176 -2.13 8.73 -9.21
CA THR A 176 -3.47 9.20 -9.56
C THR A 176 -3.48 10.65 -10.08
N ARG A 177 -2.46 11.45 -9.80
CA ARG A 177 -2.40 12.87 -10.15
C ARG A 177 -1.86 13.10 -11.55
N LYS A 178 -2.50 14.00 -12.31
CA LYS A 178 -2.02 14.44 -13.62
C LYS A 178 -0.61 15.06 -13.53
N GLY A 179 0.23 14.84 -14.53
CA GLY A 179 1.60 15.37 -14.60
C GLY A 179 2.57 14.68 -13.63
N ARG A 180 2.21 13.51 -13.10
CA ARG A 180 3.11 12.67 -12.29
C ARG A 180 3.55 11.48 -13.12
N ASP A 181 4.51 11.73 -13.98
CA ASP A 181 5.14 10.81 -14.93
C ASP A 181 6.40 10.14 -14.34
N VAL A 182 7.12 9.47 -15.19
CA VAL A 182 8.36 8.75 -14.85
C VAL A 182 9.42 9.72 -14.30
N GLU A 183 9.57 10.90 -14.89
CA GLU A 183 10.51 11.93 -14.48
C GLU A 183 10.21 12.45 -13.09
N TYR A 184 8.94 12.63 -12.76
CA TYR A 184 8.51 13.02 -11.42
C TYR A 184 8.94 12.00 -10.36
N PHE A 185 8.68 10.70 -10.58
CA PHE A 185 9.04 9.66 -9.61
C PHE A 185 10.56 9.50 -9.48
N ALA A 186 11.30 9.63 -10.58
CA ALA A 186 12.76 9.62 -10.57
C ALA A 186 13.33 10.83 -9.79
N SER A 187 12.77 12.02 -9.99
CA SER A 187 13.14 13.24 -9.26
C SER A 187 12.92 13.09 -7.75
N ILE A 188 11.75 12.57 -7.33
CA ILE A 188 11.46 12.30 -5.91
C ILE A 188 12.46 11.30 -5.32
N ALA A 189 12.81 10.23 -6.04
CA ALA A 189 13.77 9.25 -5.58
C ALA A 189 15.18 9.87 -5.40
N ASN A 190 15.61 10.73 -6.32
CA ASN A 190 16.87 11.46 -6.19
C ASN A 190 16.86 12.41 -4.98
N THR A 191 15.80 13.19 -4.79
CA THR A 191 15.67 14.05 -3.60
C THR A 191 15.75 13.25 -2.30
N ILE A 192 15.12 12.08 -2.24
CA ILE A 192 15.21 11.20 -1.07
C ILE A 192 16.66 10.73 -0.85
N ALA A 193 17.38 10.35 -1.91
CA ALA A 193 18.77 9.95 -1.81
C ALA A 193 19.65 11.10 -1.32
N ASP A 194 19.46 12.34 -1.83
CA ASP A 194 20.20 13.53 -1.39
C ASP A 194 19.98 13.79 0.12
N VAL A 195 18.75 13.68 0.63
CA VAL A 195 18.43 13.86 2.06
C VAL A 195 19.07 12.79 2.93
N ILE A 196 19.27 11.57 2.43
CA ILE A 196 19.97 10.48 3.15
C ILE A 196 21.50 10.65 3.06
N GLY A 197 22.01 11.48 2.15
CA GLY A 197 23.43 11.80 2.02
C GLY A 197 24.21 10.85 1.11
N VAL A 198 23.57 10.29 0.09
CA VAL A 198 24.16 9.40 -0.91
C VAL A 198 23.89 9.86 -2.34
#